data_6dc9cfdafd6c5088e2faff6e5f7039c9
#
_entry.id   6dc9cfdafd6c5088e2faff6e5f7039c9
#
_cell.length_a   1.000
_cell.length_b   1.000
_cell.length_c   1.000
_cell.angle_alpha   90.00
_cell.angle_beta   90.00
_cell.angle_gamma   90.00
#
_symmetry.space_group_name_H-M   'P 1'
#
loop_
_entity.id
_entity.type
_entity.pdbx_description
1 polymer ?
#
loop_
_entity_poly.entity_id
_entity_poly.type
_entity_poly.pdbx_seq_one_letter_code
_entity_poly.pdbx_strand_id
1 'polypeptide(L)'
;MSSNVSEAFAEMGHRVIQIGCDPKADSTKLLMGGQSPATVLDQIRDGNTKLSDSVHDTGRGVFCVECGGPRPGMGCAGRGIIAAFNQLELLDIIGNYRPDIVIYDVLGDVVCGGFAMPIRNGYSRNVFVVTSGEMMSLYAADNIRQAVNGFADDGYAEFSGLIQNSRGIERENEIIDKAAHEMGTDVICRLPRDREVQKGEAVGRTVIRNAPDSDMAENYRRLANEIFRRSDDSEGGLKLEKKK
;
A
#
# COMPACT_ATOMS: atom_id res chain seq x y z
N MET A 1 -0.09 2.03 8.37
CA MET A 1 1.26 1.56 8.02
C MET A 1 1.75 2.24 6.76
N SER A 2 1.09 2.07 5.62
CA SER A 2 1.50 2.60 4.30
C SER A 2 1.85 4.08 4.30
N SER A 3 1.06 4.94 4.96
CA SER A 3 1.36 6.38 5.08
C SER A 3 2.70 6.68 5.77
N ASN A 4 3.10 5.88 6.78
CA ASN A 4 4.41 6.04 7.43
C ASN A 4 5.56 5.59 6.51
N VAL A 5 5.37 4.52 5.76
CA VAL A 5 6.35 4.04 4.77
C VAL A 5 6.51 5.05 3.63
N SER A 6 5.41 5.61 3.12
CA SER A 6 5.45 6.66 2.08
C SER A 6 6.21 7.90 2.56
N GLU A 7 5.97 8.33 3.80
CA GLU A 7 6.67 9.50 4.35
C GLU A 7 8.15 9.19 4.62
N ALA A 8 8.50 7.96 5.04
CA ALA A 8 9.89 7.54 5.18
C ALA A 8 10.63 7.55 3.82
N PHE A 9 10.01 7.08 2.76
CA PHE A 9 10.58 7.18 1.41
C PHE A 9 10.77 8.64 0.97
N ALA A 10 9.83 9.52 1.28
CA ALA A 10 9.96 10.93 0.97
C ALA A 10 11.10 11.60 1.77
N GLU A 11 11.33 11.22 3.04
CA GLU A 11 12.53 11.64 3.81
C GLU A 11 13.85 11.17 3.16
N MET A 12 13.84 10.01 2.48
CA MET A 12 14.98 9.49 1.72
C MET A 12 15.20 10.24 0.39
N GLY A 13 14.32 11.19 0.05
CA GLY A 13 14.40 12.01 -1.16
C GLY A 13 13.63 11.46 -2.36
N HIS A 14 12.87 10.38 -2.21
CA HIS A 14 12.07 9.81 -3.28
C HIS A 14 10.74 10.55 -3.47
N ARG A 15 10.29 10.63 -4.72
CA ARG A 15 8.93 11.05 -5.06
C ARG A 15 8.01 9.83 -5.00
N VAL A 16 7.01 9.89 -4.15
CA VAL A 16 6.13 8.75 -3.85
C VAL A 16 4.71 9.05 -4.30
N ILE A 17 4.06 8.11 -4.97
CA ILE A 17 2.60 8.08 -5.10
C ILE A 17 2.07 6.98 -4.20
N GLN A 18 1.14 7.31 -3.28
CA GLN A 18 0.38 6.33 -2.52
C GLN A 18 -1.05 6.27 -3.06
N ILE A 19 -1.47 5.07 -3.49
CA ILE A 19 -2.81 4.80 -4.03
C ILE A 19 -3.55 3.89 -3.05
N GLY A 20 -4.54 4.45 -2.36
CA GLY A 20 -5.44 3.70 -1.49
C GLY A 20 -6.52 3.00 -2.30
N CYS A 21 -6.62 1.68 -2.15
CA CYS A 21 -7.56 0.82 -2.87
C CYS A 21 -8.76 0.38 -2.01
N ASP A 22 -8.87 0.86 -0.76
CA ASP A 22 -10.01 0.56 0.10
C ASP A 22 -11.20 1.51 -0.23
N PRO A 23 -12.43 0.98 -0.34
CA PRO A 23 -13.65 1.79 -0.49
C PRO A 23 -13.84 2.86 0.60
N LYS A 24 -13.24 2.68 1.79
CA LYS A 24 -13.31 3.66 2.89
C LYS A 24 -12.47 4.91 2.65
N ALA A 25 -11.55 4.89 1.69
CA ALA A 25 -10.68 6.02 1.34
C ALA A 25 -9.95 6.62 2.57
N ASP A 26 -9.28 5.77 3.34
CA ASP A 26 -8.59 6.15 4.58
C ASP A 26 -7.08 5.88 4.56
N SER A 27 -6.55 5.33 3.48
CA SER A 27 -5.13 4.99 3.32
C SER A 27 -4.21 6.20 3.46
N THR A 28 -4.57 7.32 2.82
CA THR A 28 -3.74 8.53 2.74
C THR A 28 -4.08 9.57 3.82
N LYS A 29 -5.04 9.29 4.68
CA LYS A 29 -5.59 10.22 5.66
C LYS A 29 -4.54 10.87 6.57
N LEU A 30 -3.56 10.11 7.05
CA LEU A 30 -2.48 10.63 7.90
C LEU A 30 -1.48 11.51 7.14
N LEU A 31 -1.36 11.33 5.85
CA LEU A 31 -0.56 12.19 4.96
C LEU A 31 -1.27 13.52 4.68
N MET A 32 -2.59 13.51 4.72
CA MET A 32 -3.48 14.65 4.45
C MET A 32 -3.94 15.39 5.72
N GLY A 33 -3.22 15.24 6.83
CA GLY A 33 -3.53 15.95 8.08
C GLY A 33 -4.83 15.50 8.75
N GLY A 34 -5.20 14.23 8.59
CA GLY A 34 -6.42 13.65 9.14
C GLY A 34 -7.66 13.81 8.25
N GLN A 35 -7.53 14.46 7.11
CA GLN A 35 -8.62 14.63 6.14
C GLN A 35 -8.59 13.51 5.10
N SER A 36 -9.75 13.05 4.66
CA SER A 36 -9.85 12.16 3.50
C SER A 36 -9.97 13.00 2.23
N PRO A 37 -9.11 12.81 1.23
CA PRO A 37 -9.22 13.50 -0.04
C PRO A 37 -10.45 13.01 -0.82
N ALA A 38 -10.87 13.77 -1.82
CA ALA A 38 -11.88 13.34 -2.77
C ALA A 38 -11.37 12.11 -3.53
N THR A 39 -12.24 11.11 -3.70
CA THR A 39 -11.82 9.86 -4.36
C THR A 39 -11.94 9.95 -5.88
N VAL A 40 -11.14 9.15 -6.59
CA VAL A 40 -11.22 9.06 -8.06
C VAL A 40 -12.63 8.71 -8.51
N LEU A 41 -13.32 7.79 -7.81
CA LEU A 41 -14.69 7.42 -8.15
C LEU A 41 -15.70 8.54 -7.89
N ASP A 42 -15.50 9.39 -6.88
CA ASP A 42 -16.35 10.56 -6.68
C ASP A 42 -16.13 11.54 -7.83
N GLN A 43 -14.88 11.80 -8.22
CA GLN A 43 -14.57 12.69 -9.32
C GLN A 43 -15.16 12.20 -10.65
N ILE A 44 -15.09 10.90 -10.94
CA ILE A 44 -15.74 10.33 -12.13
C ILE A 44 -17.26 10.57 -12.10
N ARG A 45 -17.89 10.37 -10.94
CA ARG A 45 -19.36 10.60 -10.79
C ARG A 45 -19.76 12.05 -10.98
N ASP A 46 -18.92 12.96 -10.52
CA ASP A 46 -19.16 14.41 -10.60
C ASP A 46 -18.75 14.99 -11.97
N GLY A 47 -18.24 14.15 -12.89
CA GLY A 47 -17.79 14.57 -14.22
C GLY A 47 -16.45 15.31 -14.22
N ASN A 48 -15.71 15.27 -13.11
CA ASN A 48 -14.41 15.89 -12.97
C ASN A 48 -13.35 14.91 -13.51
N THR A 49 -12.57 15.35 -14.48
CA THR A 49 -11.59 14.50 -15.19
C THR A 49 -10.19 15.08 -15.19
N LYS A 50 -9.94 16.09 -14.36
CA LYS A 50 -8.61 16.72 -14.29
C LYS A 50 -7.72 15.93 -13.33
N LEU A 51 -6.45 15.91 -13.65
CA LEU A 51 -5.41 15.28 -12.84
C LEU A 51 -5.39 15.83 -11.39
N SER A 52 -5.52 17.15 -11.23
CA SER A 52 -5.56 17.84 -9.94
C SER A 52 -6.76 17.47 -9.06
N ASP A 53 -7.81 16.89 -9.65
CA ASP A 53 -9.01 16.51 -8.89
C ASP A 53 -8.85 15.13 -8.24
N SER A 54 -7.94 14.30 -8.76
CA SER A 54 -7.72 12.92 -8.32
C SER A 54 -6.39 12.70 -7.59
N VAL A 55 -5.41 13.59 -7.75
CA VAL A 55 -4.09 13.46 -7.12
C VAL A 55 -3.83 14.68 -6.24
N HIS A 56 -3.57 14.41 -4.96
CA HIS A 56 -3.39 15.45 -3.94
C HIS A 56 -1.93 15.50 -3.48
N ASP A 57 -1.28 16.62 -3.74
CA ASP A 57 0.11 16.84 -3.33
C ASP A 57 0.17 17.23 -1.85
N THR A 58 0.95 16.50 -1.06
CA THR A 58 1.21 16.85 0.35
C THR A 58 2.20 18.01 0.51
N GLY A 59 2.88 18.44 -0.57
CA GLY A 59 3.97 19.41 -0.53
C GLY A 59 5.27 18.86 0.09
N ARG A 60 5.38 17.54 0.28
CA ARG A 60 6.50 16.88 0.96
C ARG A 60 7.04 15.65 0.22
N GLY A 61 6.82 15.57 -1.08
CA GLY A 61 7.31 14.47 -1.90
C GLY A 61 6.36 13.25 -1.96
N VAL A 62 5.22 13.30 -1.29
CA VAL A 62 4.18 12.27 -1.38
C VAL A 62 2.94 12.83 -2.08
N PHE A 63 2.48 12.14 -3.09
CA PHE A 63 1.23 12.37 -3.79
C PHE A 63 0.20 11.32 -3.37
N CYS A 64 -0.96 11.76 -2.95
CA CYS A 64 -2.02 10.92 -2.39
C CYS A 64 -3.14 10.72 -3.40
N VAL A 65 -3.55 9.48 -3.58
CA VAL A 65 -4.68 9.06 -4.41
C VAL A 65 -5.55 8.10 -3.61
N GLU A 66 -6.85 8.31 -3.62
CA GLU A 66 -7.84 7.35 -3.07
C GLU A 66 -8.76 6.90 -4.20
N CYS A 67 -8.78 5.60 -4.47
CA CYS A 67 -9.69 5.04 -5.47
C CYS A 67 -11.16 5.25 -5.09
N GLY A 68 -11.47 5.05 -3.82
CA GLY A 68 -12.83 5.07 -3.30
C GLY A 68 -13.61 3.80 -3.62
N GLY A 69 -14.93 3.84 -3.38
CA GLY A 69 -15.81 2.71 -3.57
C GLY A 69 -17.22 3.11 -4.02
N PRO A 70 -18.06 2.11 -4.33
CA PRO A 70 -19.46 2.36 -4.59
C PRO A 70 -20.13 2.87 -3.31
N ARG A 71 -21.26 3.58 -3.46
CA ARG A 71 -22.08 3.93 -2.31
C ARG A 71 -22.50 2.66 -1.55
N PRO A 72 -22.57 2.70 -0.20
CA PRO A 72 -23.00 1.54 0.58
C PRO A 72 -24.29 0.93 0.03
N GLY A 73 -24.28 -0.41 -0.16
CA GLY A 73 -25.40 -1.13 -0.75
C GLY A 73 -25.53 -1.06 -2.29
N MET A 74 -24.63 -0.36 -2.96
CA MET A 74 -24.68 -0.13 -4.40
C MET A 74 -23.46 -0.74 -5.14
N GLY A 75 -23.60 -1.93 -5.65
CA GLY A 75 -22.64 -2.53 -6.58
C GLY A 75 -21.44 -3.23 -5.93
N CYS A 76 -20.52 -3.69 -6.78
CA CYS A 76 -19.31 -4.40 -6.38
C CYS A 76 -18.13 -3.45 -6.26
N ALA A 77 -17.45 -3.46 -5.11
CA ALA A 77 -16.28 -2.62 -4.85
C ALA A 77 -15.14 -2.87 -5.87
N GLY A 78 -14.94 -4.11 -6.27
CA GLY A 78 -13.92 -4.46 -7.27
C GLY A 78 -14.13 -3.81 -8.64
N ARG A 79 -15.37 -3.61 -9.08
CA ARG A 79 -15.65 -2.86 -10.32
C ARG A 79 -15.30 -1.37 -10.18
N GLY A 80 -15.53 -0.82 -9.00
CA GLY A 80 -15.15 0.55 -8.71
C GLY A 80 -13.64 0.75 -8.83
N ILE A 81 -12.86 -0.14 -8.24
CA ILE A 81 -11.40 -0.08 -8.32
C ILE A 81 -10.93 -0.14 -9.77
N ILE A 82 -11.46 -1.05 -10.60
CA ILE A 82 -11.14 -1.13 -12.02
C ILE A 82 -11.41 0.21 -12.72
N ALA A 83 -12.56 0.83 -12.48
CA ALA A 83 -12.89 2.13 -13.08
C ALA A 83 -11.93 3.24 -12.61
N ALA A 84 -11.55 3.24 -11.32
CA ALA A 84 -10.58 4.20 -10.79
C ALA A 84 -9.21 4.03 -11.44
N PHE A 85 -8.70 2.81 -11.57
CA PHE A 85 -7.42 2.54 -12.24
C PHE A 85 -7.43 2.95 -13.71
N ASN A 86 -8.48 2.63 -14.45
CA ASN A 86 -8.62 3.07 -15.85
C ASN A 86 -8.59 4.61 -15.96
N GLN A 87 -9.21 5.31 -15.01
CA GLN A 87 -9.16 6.78 -14.97
C GLN A 87 -7.75 7.29 -14.67
N LEU A 88 -7.03 6.68 -13.72
CA LEU A 88 -5.65 7.05 -13.40
C LEU A 88 -4.69 6.81 -14.58
N GLU A 89 -4.91 5.75 -15.36
CA GLU A 89 -4.19 5.53 -16.61
C GLU A 89 -4.50 6.61 -17.66
N LEU A 90 -5.78 6.92 -17.87
CA LEU A 90 -6.19 7.97 -18.81
C LEU A 90 -5.59 9.33 -18.43
N LEU A 91 -5.42 9.60 -17.14
CA LEU A 91 -4.78 10.79 -16.62
C LEU A 91 -3.25 10.75 -16.68
N ASP A 92 -2.67 9.62 -17.06
CA ASP A 92 -1.22 9.40 -17.13
C ASP A 92 -0.50 9.89 -15.86
N ILE A 93 -0.96 9.45 -14.69
CA ILE A 93 -0.41 9.91 -13.40
C ILE A 93 1.08 9.62 -13.27
N ILE A 94 1.54 8.51 -13.82
CA ILE A 94 2.96 8.12 -13.75
C ILE A 94 3.80 9.06 -14.61
N GLY A 95 3.39 9.33 -15.85
CA GLY A 95 4.10 10.24 -16.76
C GLY A 95 4.10 11.69 -16.27
N ASN A 96 2.99 12.14 -15.67
CA ASN A 96 2.85 13.52 -15.18
C ASN A 96 3.62 13.77 -13.87
N TYR A 97 3.55 12.84 -12.90
CA TYR A 97 4.20 13.02 -11.59
C TYR A 97 5.59 12.42 -11.50
N ARG A 98 5.95 11.49 -12.39
CA ARG A 98 7.25 10.78 -12.44
C ARG A 98 7.70 10.33 -11.06
N PRO A 99 6.92 9.48 -10.37
CA PRO A 99 7.30 8.96 -9.07
C PRO A 99 8.48 8.01 -9.19
N ASP A 100 9.33 8.00 -8.16
CA ASP A 100 10.37 6.96 -8.00
C ASP A 100 9.74 5.69 -7.42
N ILE A 101 8.68 5.85 -6.60
CA ILE A 101 8.00 4.76 -5.91
C ILE A 101 6.50 4.94 -6.01
N VAL A 102 5.80 3.84 -6.32
CA VAL A 102 4.33 3.77 -6.25
C VAL A 102 3.93 2.71 -5.23
N ILE A 103 3.17 3.12 -4.21
CA ILE A 103 2.64 2.22 -3.19
C ILE A 103 1.14 2.03 -3.44
N TYR A 104 0.76 0.78 -3.70
CA TYR A 104 -0.64 0.36 -3.77
C TYR A 104 -1.04 -0.21 -2.41
N ASP A 105 -1.84 0.52 -1.65
CA ASP A 105 -2.36 0.10 -0.35
C ASP A 105 -3.66 -0.67 -0.55
N VAL A 106 -3.53 -1.98 -0.61
CA VAL A 106 -4.60 -2.91 -0.97
C VAL A 106 -5.16 -3.58 0.29
N LEU A 107 -6.46 -3.88 0.27
CA LEU A 107 -7.12 -4.64 1.34
C LEU A 107 -6.45 -6.00 1.56
N GLY A 108 -6.31 -6.38 2.84
CA GLY A 108 -5.79 -7.69 3.24
C GLY A 108 -6.80 -8.84 3.08
N ASP A 109 -8.03 -8.54 2.68
CA ASP A 109 -9.09 -9.52 2.43
C ASP A 109 -9.41 -9.56 0.93
N VAL A 110 -8.65 -10.37 0.20
CA VAL A 110 -8.73 -10.47 -1.27
C VAL A 110 -9.88 -11.40 -1.65
N VAL A 111 -11.11 -10.90 -1.54
CA VAL A 111 -12.32 -11.67 -1.91
C VAL A 111 -12.75 -11.51 -3.36
N CYS A 112 -12.24 -10.54 -4.10
CA CYS A 112 -12.59 -10.40 -5.52
C CYS A 112 -11.43 -9.90 -6.39
N GLY A 113 -11.44 -10.32 -7.66
CA GLY A 113 -10.37 -10.02 -8.61
C GLY A 113 -10.11 -8.54 -8.90
N GLY A 114 -11.01 -7.62 -8.48
CA GLY A 114 -10.80 -6.18 -8.61
C GLY A 114 -9.69 -5.65 -7.71
N PHE A 115 -9.55 -6.22 -6.50
CA PHE A 115 -8.46 -5.82 -5.58
C PHE A 115 -7.09 -6.38 -5.99
N ALA A 116 -7.08 -7.45 -6.80
CA ALA A 116 -5.86 -7.97 -7.38
C ALA A 116 -5.41 -7.20 -8.65
N MET A 117 -6.13 -6.16 -9.05
CA MET A 117 -5.85 -5.42 -10.29
C MET A 117 -4.42 -4.85 -10.34
N PRO A 118 -3.87 -4.23 -9.27
CA PRO A 118 -2.50 -3.75 -9.29
C PRO A 118 -1.48 -4.86 -9.60
N ILE A 119 -1.77 -6.08 -9.15
CA ILE A 119 -0.93 -7.26 -9.34
C ILE A 119 -1.13 -7.82 -10.76
N ARG A 120 -2.38 -8.09 -11.15
CA ARG A 120 -2.73 -8.73 -12.43
C ARG A 120 -2.36 -7.94 -13.67
N ASN A 121 -2.36 -6.61 -13.57
CA ASN A 121 -2.05 -5.72 -14.69
C ASN A 121 -0.58 -5.29 -14.71
N GLY A 122 0.25 -5.85 -13.82
CA GLY A 122 1.68 -5.54 -13.78
C GLY A 122 2.01 -4.13 -13.25
N TYR A 123 1.08 -3.49 -12.54
CA TYR A 123 1.35 -2.20 -11.89
C TYR A 123 2.24 -2.34 -10.66
N SER A 124 2.10 -3.46 -9.93
CA SER A 124 2.90 -3.78 -8.75
C SER A 124 3.66 -5.07 -8.99
N ARG A 125 4.98 -5.00 -8.93
CA ARG A 125 5.85 -6.17 -9.06
C ARG A 125 6.07 -6.86 -7.72
N ASN A 126 6.29 -6.10 -6.67
CA ASN A 126 6.60 -6.61 -5.34
C ASN A 126 5.38 -6.53 -4.42
N VAL A 127 5.04 -7.64 -3.80
CA VAL A 127 3.92 -7.73 -2.85
C VAL A 127 4.45 -8.07 -1.46
N PHE A 128 4.28 -7.14 -0.53
CA PHE A 128 4.59 -7.30 0.87
C PHE A 128 3.30 -7.47 1.66
N VAL A 129 3.21 -8.49 2.49
CA VAL A 129 1.98 -8.77 3.25
C VAL A 129 2.15 -8.44 4.72
N VAL A 130 1.27 -7.59 5.22
CA VAL A 130 1.22 -7.25 6.64
C VAL A 130 0.41 -8.30 7.38
N THR A 131 0.98 -8.86 8.44
CA THR A 131 0.32 -9.88 9.26
C THR A 131 0.61 -9.69 10.76
N SER A 132 -0.10 -10.43 11.60
CA SER A 132 0.13 -10.55 13.04
C SER A 132 0.14 -12.02 13.43
N GLY A 133 0.45 -12.34 14.70
CA GLY A 133 0.41 -13.70 15.21
C GLY A 133 -0.99 -14.30 15.38
N GLU A 134 -2.05 -13.55 15.05
CA GLU A 134 -3.43 -14.04 15.09
C GLU A 134 -3.68 -15.03 13.94
N MET A 135 -4.32 -16.17 14.26
CA MET A 135 -4.58 -17.24 13.30
C MET A 135 -5.25 -16.74 12.00
N MET A 136 -6.26 -15.88 12.13
CA MET A 136 -6.99 -15.38 10.97
C MET A 136 -6.13 -14.42 10.12
N SER A 137 -5.20 -13.68 10.75
CA SER A 137 -4.25 -12.83 10.04
C SER A 137 -3.24 -13.66 9.23
N LEU A 138 -2.74 -14.75 9.81
CA LEU A 138 -1.85 -15.68 9.12
C LEU A 138 -2.55 -16.43 7.99
N TYR A 139 -3.81 -16.83 8.20
CA TYR A 139 -4.63 -17.44 7.15
C TYR A 139 -4.85 -16.49 5.98
N ALA A 140 -5.19 -15.23 6.25
CA ALA A 140 -5.34 -14.20 5.22
C ALA A 140 -4.01 -13.97 4.47
N ALA A 141 -2.89 -13.92 5.19
CA ALA A 141 -1.56 -13.75 4.58
C ALA A 141 -1.21 -14.90 3.63
N ASP A 142 -1.51 -16.15 4.01
CA ASP A 142 -1.27 -17.31 3.14
C ASP A 142 -2.18 -17.30 1.91
N ASN A 143 -3.44 -16.90 2.05
CA ASN A 143 -4.36 -16.75 0.91
C ASN A 143 -3.83 -15.70 -0.10
N ILE A 144 -3.31 -14.57 0.39
CA ILE A 144 -2.70 -13.55 -0.47
C ILE A 144 -1.47 -14.12 -1.17
N ARG A 145 -0.59 -14.82 -0.43
CA ARG A 145 0.59 -15.46 -1.00
C ARG A 145 0.23 -16.43 -2.13
N GLN A 146 -0.75 -17.28 -1.90
CA GLN A 146 -1.23 -18.22 -2.92
C GLN A 146 -1.77 -17.49 -4.16
N ALA A 147 -2.53 -16.42 -3.96
CA ALA A 147 -3.03 -15.59 -5.07
C ALA A 147 -1.89 -14.93 -5.85
N VAL A 148 -0.90 -14.37 -5.16
CA VAL A 148 0.28 -13.74 -5.80
C VAL A 148 1.07 -14.77 -6.58
N ASN A 149 1.34 -15.95 -6.01
CA ASN A 149 2.05 -17.02 -6.70
C ASN A 149 1.30 -17.50 -7.96
N GLY A 150 -0.02 -17.51 -7.93
CA GLY A 150 -0.83 -17.80 -9.12
C GLY A 150 -0.69 -16.78 -10.26
N PHE A 151 -0.24 -15.56 -9.96
CA PHE A 151 0.08 -14.53 -10.96
C PHE A 151 1.58 -14.47 -11.30
N ALA A 152 2.44 -15.07 -10.49
CA ALA A 152 3.89 -15.08 -10.70
C ALA A 152 4.26 -15.89 -11.96
N ASP A 153 3.52 -16.94 -12.27
CA ASP A 153 3.70 -17.74 -13.49
C ASP A 153 3.52 -16.91 -14.77
N ASP A 154 2.72 -15.84 -14.69
CA ASP A 154 2.52 -14.87 -15.78
C ASP A 154 3.56 -13.72 -15.74
N GLY A 155 4.48 -13.71 -14.77
CA GLY A 155 5.52 -12.70 -14.60
C GLY A 155 5.03 -11.34 -14.06
N TYR A 156 3.82 -11.28 -13.46
CA TYR A 156 3.20 -10.03 -13.07
C TYR A 156 3.56 -9.56 -11.66
N ALA A 157 3.78 -10.48 -10.71
CA ALA A 157 4.07 -10.10 -9.32
C ALA A 157 4.90 -11.17 -8.60
N GLU A 158 5.62 -10.73 -7.57
CA GLU A 158 6.42 -11.55 -6.69
C GLU A 158 6.01 -11.32 -5.23
N PHE A 159 5.91 -12.41 -4.46
CA PHE A 159 5.70 -12.34 -3.02
C PHE A 159 7.03 -12.03 -2.34
N SER A 160 7.20 -10.79 -1.85
CA SER A 160 8.49 -10.26 -1.43
C SER A 160 8.73 -10.31 0.09
N GLY A 161 7.75 -10.83 0.87
CA GLY A 161 7.92 -11.11 2.29
C GLY A 161 6.78 -10.64 3.19
N LEU A 162 6.89 -11.04 4.47
CA LEU A 162 5.95 -10.69 5.52
C LEU A 162 6.44 -9.50 6.34
N ILE A 163 5.52 -8.61 6.70
CA ILE A 163 5.74 -7.53 7.66
C ILE A 163 4.92 -7.84 8.91
N GLN A 164 5.58 -8.05 10.03
CA GLN A 164 4.90 -8.27 11.30
C GLN A 164 4.40 -6.93 11.87
N ASN A 165 3.09 -6.82 12.08
CA ASN A 165 2.47 -5.75 12.85
C ASN A 165 2.01 -6.32 14.20
N SER A 166 2.86 -6.25 15.21
CA SER A 166 2.68 -6.96 16.49
C SER A 166 1.42 -6.52 17.23
N ARG A 167 0.71 -7.51 17.76
CA ARG A 167 -0.52 -7.32 18.57
C ARG A 167 -0.28 -7.59 20.04
N GLY A 168 0.93 -8.05 20.41
CA GLY A 168 1.29 -8.41 21.77
C GLY A 168 0.82 -9.78 22.19
N ILE A 169 0.75 -10.71 21.24
CA ILE A 169 0.39 -12.11 21.47
C ILE A 169 1.60 -12.83 22.08
N GLU A 170 1.35 -13.74 23.02
CA GLU A 170 2.40 -14.56 23.62
C GLU A 170 3.12 -15.37 22.54
N ARG A 171 4.46 -15.32 22.54
CA ARG A 171 5.33 -15.98 21.54
C ARG A 171 5.04 -15.58 20.10
N GLU A 172 4.54 -14.37 19.86
CA GLU A 172 4.10 -13.89 18.54
C GLU A 172 5.19 -14.06 17.47
N ASN A 173 6.44 -13.74 17.82
CA ASN A 173 7.55 -13.87 16.89
C ASN A 173 7.77 -15.32 16.43
N GLU A 174 7.73 -16.28 17.36
CA GLU A 174 7.89 -17.70 17.04
C GLU A 174 6.74 -18.22 16.15
N ILE A 175 5.53 -17.78 16.44
CA ILE A 175 4.34 -18.14 15.64
C ILE A 175 4.50 -17.64 14.19
N ILE A 176 4.92 -16.39 14.03
CA ILE A 176 5.08 -15.78 12.69
C ILE A 176 6.29 -16.38 11.97
N ASP A 177 7.39 -16.65 12.68
CA ASP A 177 8.58 -17.30 12.08
C ASP A 177 8.25 -18.70 11.54
N LYS A 178 7.48 -19.46 12.30
CA LYS A 178 7.00 -20.77 11.86
C LYS A 178 6.12 -20.66 10.62
N ALA A 179 5.14 -19.73 10.63
CA ALA A 179 4.27 -19.50 9.49
C ALA A 179 5.05 -19.04 8.26
N ALA A 180 6.01 -18.12 8.39
CA ALA A 180 6.87 -17.68 7.31
C ALA A 180 7.66 -18.83 6.69
N HIS A 181 8.25 -19.70 7.55
CA HIS A 181 8.94 -20.90 7.09
C HIS A 181 8.03 -21.86 6.33
N GLU A 182 6.81 -22.11 6.82
CA GLU A 182 5.81 -22.96 6.16
C GLU A 182 5.34 -22.38 4.82
N MET A 183 5.27 -21.05 4.72
CA MET A 183 4.94 -20.32 3.49
C MET A 183 6.12 -20.23 2.50
N GLY A 184 7.34 -20.64 2.89
CA GLY A 184 8.55 -20.50 2.07
C GLY A 184 9.00 -19.06 1.88
N THR A 185 8.79 -18.20 2.88
CA THR A 185 9.14 -16.78 2.87
C THR A 185 9.84 -16.38 4.18
N ASP A 186 10.17 -15.11 4.33
CA ASP A 186 10.76 -14.55 5.54
C ASP A 186 9.98 -13.33 6.07
N VAL A 187 10.26 -12.97 7.32
CA VAL A 187 9.74 -11.76 7.97
C VAL A 187 10.76 -10.65 7.76
N ILE A 188 10.43 -9.70 6.88
CA ILE A 188 11.34 -8.61 6.49
C ILE A 188 11.49 -7.53 7.57
N CYS A 189 10.43 -7.31 8.35
CA CYS A 189 10.45 -6.33 9.43
C CYS A 189 9.39 -6.68 10.49
N ARG A 190 9.69 -6.30 11.74
CA ARG A 190 8.77 -6.42 12.88
C ARG A 190 8.52 -5.06 13.46
N LEU A 191 7.26 -4.65 13.43
CA LEU A 191 6.80 -3.40 14.02
C LEU A 191 6.11 -3.71 15.35
N PRO A 192 6.65 -3.23 16.47
CA PRO A 192 6.03 -3.41 17.77
C PRO A 192 4.75 -2.58 17.87
N ARG A 193 3.86 -2.97 18.78
CA ARG A 193 2.74 -2.10 19.14
C ARG A 193 3.26 -0.91 19.94
N ASP A 194 3.03 0.30 19.43
CA ASP A 194 3.58 1.52 20.01
C ASP A 194 2.52 2.61 20.15
N ARG A 195 2.62 3.38 21.25
CA ARG A 195 1.70 4.48 21.55
C ARG A 195 1.90 5.70 20.65
N GLU A 196 3.09 5.88 20.07
CA GLU A 196 3.36 6.99 19.16
C GLU A 196 2.51 6.89 17.89
N VAL A 197 2.15 5.67 17.46
CA VAL A 197 1.19 5.47 16.36
C VAL A 197 -0.16 6.10 16.71
N GLN A 198 -0.71 5.77 17.88
CA GLN A 198 -2.01 6.28 18.33
C GLN A 198 -1.99 7.80 18.55
N LYS A 199 -0.88 8.34 19.06
CA LYS A 199 -0.70 9.80 19.24
C LYS A 199 -0.69 10.51 17.88
N GLY A 200 0.02 9.96 16.90
CA GLY A 200 0.02 10.48 15.55
C GLY A 200 -1.37 10.45 14.90
N GLU A 201 -2.06 9.31 15.01
CA GLU A 201 -3.45 9.15 14.52
C GLU A 201 -4.41 10.17 15.14
N ALA A 202 -4.31 10.42 16.44
CA ALA A 202 -5.16 11.38 17.15
C ALA A 202 -5.04 12.82 16.62
N VAL A 203 -3.90 13.17 16.03
CA VAL A 203 -3.65 14.49 15.43
C VAL A 203 -3.57 14.46 13.91
N GLY A 204 -3.95 13.34 13.29
CA GLY A 204 -3.98 13.18 11.84
C GLY A 204 -2.60 13.22 11.18
N ARG A 205 -1.57 12.68 11.84
CA ARG A 205 -0.19 12.68 11.35
C ARG A 205 0.41 11.28 11.41
N THR A 206 1.37 11.03 10.53
CA THR A 206 2.25 9.86 10.63
C THR A 206 3.15 9.94 11.86
N VAL A 207 3.67 8.81 12.32
CA VAL A 207 4.69 8.77 13.40
C VAL A 207 5.95 9.51 12.97
N ILE A 208 6.37 9.34 11.72
CA ILE A 208 7.52 10.04 11.12
C ILE A 208 7.43 11.55 11.35
N ARG A 209 6.23 12.14 11.22
CA ARG A 209 6.02 13.58 11.42
C ARG A 209 5.75 13.99 12.86
N ASN A 210 5.05 13.13 13.61
CA ASN A 210 4.60 13.48 14.95
C ASN A 210 5.68 13.25 16.00
N ALA A 211 6.50 12.23 15.81
CA ALA A 211 7.56 11.83 16.73
C ALA A 211 8.78 11.32 15.93
N PRO A 212 9.47 12.19 15.17
CA PRO A 212 10.54 11.81 14.23
C PRO A 212 11.73 11.09 14.88
N ASP A 213 11.99 11.38 16.15
CA ASP A 213 13.12 10.82 16.92
C ASP A 213 12.73 9.58 17.74
N SER A 214 11.50 9.05 17.57
CA SER A 214 11.03 7.86 18.28
C SER A 214 11.59 6.59 17.66
N ASP A 215 11.73 5.54 18.49
CA ASP A 215 12.09 4.19 18.02
C ASP A 215 11.11 3.68 16.96
N MET A 216 9.83 4.08 17.05
CA MET A 216 8.82 3.67 16.09
C MET A 216 9.00 4.36 14.74
N ALA A 217 9.43 5.63 14.71
CA ALA A 217 9.80 6.32 13.47
C ALA A 217 10.99 5.62 12.81
N GLU A 218 12.00 5.26 13.60
CA GLU A 218 13.17 4.52 13.11
C GLU A 218 12.78 3.12 12.58
N ASN A 219 11.84 2.44 13.22
CA ASN A 219 11.30 1.16 12.73
C ASN A 219 10.64 1.33 11.33
N TYR A 220 9.90 2.42 11.10
CA TYR A 220 9.32 2.68 9.78
C TYR A 220 10.38 3.03 8.73
N ARG A 221 11.45 3.76 9.09
CA ARG A 221 12.58 4.03 8.19
C ARG A 221 13.31 2.73 7.81
N ARG A 222 13.55 1.84 8.78
CA ARG A 222 14.13 0.51 8.49
C ARG A 222 13.24 -0.32 7.60
N LEU A 223 11.93 -0.31 7.82
CA LEU A 223 10.97 -1.00 6.96
C LEU A 223 11.04 -0.45 5.53
N ALA A 224 11.03 0.89 5.36
CA ALA A 224 11.14 1.51 4.04
C ALA A 224 12.43 1.11 3.33
N ASN A 225 13.58 1.15 4.03
CA ASN A 225 14.85 0.72 3.48
C ASN A 225 14.84 -0.76 3.05
N GLU A 226 14.24 -1.66 3.84
CA GLU A 226 14.17 -3.08 3.51
C GLU A 226 13.23 -3.34 2.33
N ILE A 227 12.09 -2.64 2.25
CA ILE A 227 11.21 -2.68 1.08
C ILE A 227 11.98 -2.21 -0.16
N PHE A 228 12.69 -1.07 -0.08
CA PHE A 228 13.47 -0.53 -1.20
C PHE A 228 14.51 -1.53 -1.68
N ARG A 229 15.32 -2.08 -0.77
CA ARG A 229 16.36 -3.06 -1.08
C ARG A 229 15.83 -4.32 -1.79
N ARG A 230 14.62 -4.78 -1.42
CA ARG A 230 13.97 -5.94 -2.03
C ARG A 230 13.28 -5.64 -3.35
N SER A 231 12.92 -4.38 -3.56
CA SER A 231 12.24 -3.92 -4.77
C SER A 231 13.21 -3.40 -5.83
N ASP A 232 14.45 -3.08 -5.44
CA ASP A 232 15.50 -2.54 -6.31
C ASP A 232 16.16 -3.68 -7.09
N ASP A 233 15.45 -4.16 -8.10
CA ASP A 233 16.06 -4.95 -9.14
C ASP A 233 16.67 -4.01 -10.18
N SER A 234 17.95 -3.78 -10.10
CA SER A 234 18.76 -2.92 -10.97
C SER A 234 18.69 -3.27 -12.48
N GLU A 235 17.87 -4.22 -12.90
CA GLU A 235 17.66 -4.63 -14.30
C GLU A 235 16.24 -4.38 -14.84
N GLY A 236 15.29 -3.93 -14.02
CA GLY A 236 13.89 -3.80 -14.40
C GLY A 236 13.28 -2.43 -14.12
N GLY A 237 13.83 -1.37 -14.69
CA GLY A 237 13.15 -0.07 -14.68
C GLY A 237 11.71 -0.19 -15.18
N LEU A 238 10.78 0.54 -14.54
CA LEU A 238 9.36 0.65 -14.88
C LEU A 238 9.12 0.69 -16.39
N LYS A 239 9.05 -0.45 -17.04
CA LYS A 239 8.62 -0.58 -18.43
C LYS A 239 7.12 -0.74 -18.42
N LEU A 240 6.41 0.37 -18.46
CA LEU A 240 5.04 0.42 -18.96
C LEU A 240 5.08 0.15 -20.48
N GLU A 241 5.40 -1.08 -20.89
CA GLU A 241 5.19 -1.46 -22.27
C GLU A 241 3.70 -1.68 -22.46
N LYS A 242 3.08 -0.74 -23.19
CA LYS A 242 1.74 -0.92 -23.76
C LYS A 242 1.76 -2.21 -24.60
N LYS A 243 1.20 -3.30 -24.08
CA LYS A 243 0.80 -4.41 -24.94
C LYS A 243 -0.34 -3.90 -25.82
N LYS A 244 -0.11 -3.87 -27.13
CA LYS A 244 -1.09 -3.60 -28.19
C LYS A 244 -2.20 -4.64 -28.18
#